data_7889c2fcfe0ade35f7b5183dfd42c985
#
_entry.id   7889c2fcfe0ade35f7b5183dfd42c985
#
_cell.length_a   1.000
_cell.length_b   1.000
_cell.length_c   1.000
_cell.angle_alpha   90.00
_cell.angle_beta   90.00
_cell.angle_gamma   90.00
#
_symmetry.space_group_name_H-M   'P 1'
#
loop_
_entity.id
_entity.type
_entity.pdbx_description
1 polymer ?
#
loop_
_entity_poly.entity_id
_entity_poly.type
_entity_poly.pdbx_seq_one_letter_code
_entity_poly.pdbx_strand_id
1 'polypeptide(L)'
;PEPWFAKKGGGPVIDMGPYYLTALVNLLGAVEEVTSISSKGVNKRTIGIGPKKGKKFKVECPTTYFSTIKFHNGTIIRLTLSFDVISHLRNHIELYGEKGSMIVPDPNMFGGSVLISKKLGSSWQNHQTNKMSLGKINIRTQSSRANESPTNANYRGVGLSEMINSIQNKKTHRCNGNLSLHV
;
A
#
# COMPACT_ATOMS: atom_id res chain seq x y z
N PRO A 1 -17.90 10.38 14.13
CA PRO A 1 -17.02 9.57 14.96
C PRO A 1 -15.65 10.22 15.11
N GLU A 2 -14.96 9.95 16.22
CA GLU A 2 -13.55 10.31 16.35
C GLU A 2 -12.72 9.44 15.38
N PRO A 3 -11.54 9.93 14.95
CA PRO A 3 -10.68 9.17 14.04
C PRO A 3 -10.23 7.85 14.68
N TRP A 4 -10.84 6.74 14.29
CA TRP A 4 -10.57 5.40 14.82
C TRP A 4 -9.09 4.98 14.68
N PHE A 5 -8.46 5.40 13.58
CA PHE A 5 -7.06 5.10 13.29
C PHE A 5 -6.06 5.71 14.30
N ALA A 6 -6.50 6.66 15.14
CA ALA A 6 -5.67 7.25 16.20
C ALA A 6 -5.93 6.65 17.57
N LYS A 7 -6.87 5.72 17.71
CA LYS A 7 -7.21 5.01 18.94
C LYS A 7 -6.29 3.82 19.18
N LYS A 8 -6.32 3.28 20.40
CA LYS A 8 -5.61 2.05 20.75
C LYS A 8 -6.02 0.93 19.78
N GLY A 9 -5.04 0.23 19.20
CA GLY A 9 -5.27 -0.77 18.16
C GLY A 9 -5.39 -0.20 16.74
N GLY A 10 -5.26 1.12 16.55
CA GLY A 10 -5.15 1.76 15.23
C GLY A 10 -3.71 2.03 14.84
N GLY A 11 -3.50 3.07 14.03
CA GLY A 11 -2.19 3.50 13.54
C GLY A 11 -1.94 3.15 12.08
N PRO A 12 -0.81 3.62 11.51
CA PRO A 12 -0.53 3.47 10.08
C PRO A 12 -0.33 2.01 9.65
N VAL A 13 0.07 1.11 10.56
CA VAL A 13 0.24 -0.31 10.24
C VAL A 13 -1.11 -0.96 9.95
N ILE A 14 -2.12 -0.71 10.78
CA ILE A 14 -3.46 -1.32 10.61
C ILE A 14 -4.27 -0.61 9.52
N ASP A 15 -4.11 0.71 9.36
CA ASP A 15 -4.85 1.49 8.37
C ASP A 15 -4.29 1.35 6.96
N MET A 16 -2.97 1.52 6.80
CA MET A 16 -2.31 1.55 5.50
C MET A 16 -1.45 0.32 5.21
N GLY A 17 -0.92 -0.33 6.25
CA GLY A 17 -0.05 -1.49 6.12
C GLY A 17 -0.59 -2.59 5.22
N PRO A 18 -1.85 -3.03 5.35
CA PRO A 18 -2.40 -4.12 4.56
C PRO A 18 -2.29 -3.93 3.05
N TYR A 19 -2.41 -2.69 2.54
CA TYR A 19 -2.27 -2.42 1.10
C TYR A 19 -0.87 -2.73 0.59
N TYR A 20 0.16 -2.35 1.34
CA TYR A 20 1.57 -2.51 0.96
C TYR A 20 2.10 -3.89 1.31
N LEU A 21 1.79 -4.40 2.50
CA LEU A 21 2.23 -5.72 2.95
C LEU A 21 1.64 -6.84 2.07
N THR A 22 0.35 -6.76 1.73
CA THR A 22 -0.28 -7.71 0.80
C THR A 22 0.41 -7.69 -0.57
N ALA A 23 0.71 -6.50 -1.11
CA ALA A 23 1.43 -6.39 -2.37
C ALA A 23 2.84 -7.00 -2.27
N LEU A 24 3.57 -6.73 -1.20
CA LEU A 24 4.92 -7.25 -0.98
C LEU A 24 4.93 -8.78 -0.78
N VAL A 25 3.99 -9.33 -0.03
CA VAL A 25 3.84 -10.79 0.14
C VAL A 25 3.51 -11.47 -1.19
N ASN A 26 2.65 -10.86 -2.02
CA ASN A 26 2.38 -11.38 -3.36
C ASN A 26 3.60 -11.34 -4.30
N LEU A 27 4.47 -10.35 -4.15
CA LEU A 27 5.67 -10.19 -4.99
C LEU A 27 6.86 -11.02 -4.52
N LEU A 28 7.05 -11.14 -3.21
CA LEU A 28 8.28 -11.66 -2.59
C LEU A 28 8.07 -12.98 -1.86
N GLY A 29 6.83 -13.40 -1.66
CA GLY A 29 6.48 -14.61 -0.91
C GLY A 29 6.25 -14.36 0.58
N ALA A 30 6.27 -15.44 1.37
CA ALA A 30 5.97 -15.38 2.78
C ALA A 30 7.08 -14.70 3.60
N VAL A 31 6.67 -13.96 4.62
CA VAL A 31 7.58 -13.32 5.59
C VAL A 31 8.10 -14.37 6.59
N GLU A 32 9.40 -14.30 6.87
CA GLU A 32 10.09 -15.13 7.87
C GLU A 32 10.24 -14.40 9.20
N GLU A 33 10.65 -13.13 9.16
CA GLU A 33 11.00 -12.36 10.36
C GLU A 33 10.68 -10.88 10.20
N VAL A 34 10.26 -10.26 11.30
CA VAL A 34 10.01 -8.81 11.38
C VAL A 34 10.65 -8.22 12.61
N THR A 35 11.41 -7.13 12.43
CA THR A 35 11.92 -6.29 13.52
C THR A 35 11.42 -4.86 13.29
N SER A 36 10.90 -4.22 14.33
CA SER A 36 10.32 -2.89 14.21
C SER A 36 10.54 -2.02 15.44
N ILE A 37 10.75 -0.72 15.18
CA ILE A 37 10.74 0.33 16.20
C ILE A 37 9.58 1.27 15.88
N SER A 38 8.83 1.64 16.90
CA SER A 38 7.71 2.57 16.76
C SER A 38 7.82 3.79 17.64
N SER A 39 7.20 4.87 17.22
CA SER A 39 7.11 6.12 17.99
C SER A 39 5.75 6.78 17.81
N LYS A 40 5.46 7.71 18.70
CA LYS A 40 4.28 8.57 18.64
C LYS A 40 4.75 10.03 18.56
N GLY A 41 4.58 10.65 17.39
CA GLY A 41 5.08 12.00 17.13
C GLY A 41 4.37 13.07 17.96
N VAL A 42 3.04 12.97 18.15
CA VAL A 42 2.26 13.94 18.92
C VAL A 42 1.16 13.27 19.76
N ASN A 43 0.84 13.84 20.92
CA ASN A 43 -0.20 13.32 21.81
C ASN A 43 -1.62 13.75 21.41
N LYS A 44 -1.75 14.85 20.67
CA LYS A 44 -3.04 15.40 20.22
C LYS A 44 -2.93 15.85 18.78
N ARG A 45 -4.00 15.65 18.03
CA ARG A 45 -4.17 16.17 16.66
C ARG A 45 -5.47 16.94 16.53
N THR A 46 -5.58 17.74 15.48
CA THR A 46 -6.78 18.51 15.15
C THR A 46 -7.43 17.94 13.88
N ILE A 47 -8.73 17.78 13.88
CA ILE A 47 -9.48 17.34 12.70
C ILE A 47 -9.42 18.46 11.65
N GLY A 48 -8.86 18.14 10.46
CA GLY A 48 -8.65 19.12 9.39
C GLY A 48 -9.86 19.34 8.49
N ILE A 49 -10.79 18.38 8.41
CA ILE A 49 -11.92 18.39 7.45
C ILE A 49 -13.20 17.84 8.07
N GLY A 50 -14.32 18.09 7.39
CA GLY A 50 -15.64 17.55 7.75
C GLY A 50 -16.33 18.29 8.90
N PRO A 51 -17.50 17.78 9.38
CA PRO A 51 -18.35 18.47 10.36
C PRO A 51 -17.68 18.71 11.72
N LYS A 52 -16.59 18.00 12.02
CA LYS A 52 -15.83 18.12 13.28
C LYS A 52 -14.51 18.90 13.11
N LYS A 53 -14.32 19.63 11.99
CA LYS A 53 -13.12 20.44 11.73
C LYS A 53 -12.79 21.35 12.92
N GLY A 54 -11.52 21.42 13.28
CA GLY A 54 -11.03 22.22 14.41
C GLY A 54 -11.08 21.52 15.77
N LYS A 55 -11.83 20.42 15.93
CA LYS A 55 -11.83 19.66 17.19
C LYS A 55 -10.51 18.91 17.37
N LYS A 56 -9.99 18.95 18.61
CA LYS A 56 -8.79 18.19 19.00
C LYS A 56 -9.17 16.79 19.47
N PHE A 57 -8.35 15.82 19.19
CA PHE A 57 -8.48 14.44 19.68
C PHE A 57 -7.14 13.89 20.17
N LYS A 58 -7.22 12.92 21.09
CA LYS A 58 -6.05 12.24 21.66
C LYS A 58 -5.55 11.15 20.70
N VAL A 59 -4.24 11.08 20.53
CA VAL A 59 -3.56 9.99 19.81
C VAL A 59 -3.15 8.92 20.83
N GLU A 60 -3.65 7.70 20.66
CA GLU A 60 -3.53 6.61 21.63
C GLU A 60 -2.71 5.41 21.10
N CYS A 61 -2.20 5.52 19.87
CA CYS A 61 -1.35 4.51 19.24
C CYS A 61 -0.05 5.13 18.73
N PRO A 62 0.99 4.33 18.44
CA PRO A 62 2.14 4.80 17.67
C PRO A 62 1.71 5.29 16.29
N THR A 63 2.38 6.34 15.81
CA THR A 63 2.05 7.00 14.53
C THR A 63 3.15 6.88 13.49
N THR A 64 4.30 6.34 13.87
CA THR A 64 5.42 6.05 12.98
C THR A 64 6.05 4.71 13.33
N TYR A 65 6.34 3.91 12.30
CA TYR A 65 7.02 2.62 12.40
C TYR A 65 8.15 2.56 11.39
N PHE A 66 9.33 2.11 11.84
CA PHE A 66 10.47 1.75 11.03
C PHE A 66 10.72 0.26 11.21
N SER A 67 10.57 -0.51 10.13
CA SER A 67 10.62 -1.97 10.19
C SER A 67 11.62 -2.52 9.19
N THR A 68 12.28 -3.60 9.58
CA THR A 68 13.01 -4.51 8.68
C THR A 68 12.25 -5.81 8.61
N ILE A 69 11.99 -6.30 7.40
CA ILE A 69 11.24 -7.52 7.14
C ILE A 69 12.09 -8.44 6.28
N LYS A 70 12.27 -9.69 6.72
CA LYS A 70 12.96 -10.75 5.98
C LYS A 70 11.94 -11.74 5.42
N PHE A 71 12.07 -12.10 4.17
CA PHE A 71 11.24 -13.09 3.48
C PHE A 71 11.96 -14.42 3.40
N HIS A 72 11.22 -15.53 3.31
CA HIS A 72 11.79 -16.89 3.20
C HIS A 72 12.72 -17.09 1.99
N ASN A 73 12.57 -16.30 0.93
CA ASN A 73 13.47 -16.32 -0.23
C ASN A 73 14.79 -15.54 -0.01
N GLY A 74 15.03 -15.05 1.21
CA GLY A 74 16.22 -14.27 1.57
C GLY A 74 16.13 -12.77 1.29
N THR A 75 15.06 -12.28 0.66
CA THR A 75 14.89 -10.85 0.42
C THR A 75 14.68 -10.10 1.73
N ILE A 76 15.38 -9.00 1.92
CA ILE A 76 15.23 -8.10 3.07
C ILE A 76 14.71 -6.76 2.58
N ILE A 77 13.69 -6.25 3.25
CA ILE A 77 13.15 -4.92 2.97
C ILE A 77 13.21 -4.02 4.20
N ARG A 78 13.25 -2.71 3.93
CA ARG A 78 13.00 -1.65 4.91
C ARG A 78 11.63 -1.03 4.62
N LEU A 79 10.73 -1.10 5.60
CA LEU A 79 9.40 -0.51 5.53
C LEU A 79 9.29 0.68 6.48
N THR A 80 8.75 1.80 5.99
CA THR A 80 8.38 2.94 6.82
C THR A 80 6.89 3.22 6.64
N LEU A 81 6.15 3.19 7.75
CA LEU A 81 4.75 3.58 7.80
C LEU A 81 4.58 4.72 8.80
N SER A 82 4.09 5.87 8.36
CA SER A 82 3.99 7.05 9.22
C SER A 82 2.80 7.93 8.89
N PHE A 83 2.11 8.40 9.93
CA PHE A 83 1.13 9.48 9.86
C PHE A 83 1.74 10.85 10.25
N ASP A 84 3.03 10.92 10.56
CA ASP A 84 3.69 12.15 11.04
C ASP A 84 4.40 12.92 9.91
N VAL A 85 4.50 12.31 8.71
CA VAL A 85 5.18 12.91 7.56
C VAL A 85 4.22 13.85 6.83
N ILE A 86 4.58 15.14 6.73
CA ILE A 86 3.79 16.14 6.02
C ILE A 86 3.94 15.98 4.50
N SER A 87 5.18 15.75 4.03
CA SER A 87 5.51 15.58 2.61
C SER A 87 6.82 14.84 2.44
N HIS A 88 6.98 14.10 1.35
CA HIS A 88 8.22 13.43 0.98
C HIS A 88 8.33 13.28 -0.55
N LEU A 89 9.57 13.06 -1.02
CA LEU A 89 9.89 12.79 -2.44
C LEU A 89 10.33 11.34 -2.68
N ARG A 90 10.12 10.43 -1.73
CA ARG A 90 10.51 9.02 -1.85
C ARG A 90 9.51 8.26 -2.73
N ASN A 91 10.02 7.31 -3.50
CA ASN A 91 9.17 6.35 -4.20
C ASN A 91 8.46 5.42 -3.20
N HIS A 92 7.29 4.91 -3.58
CA HIS A 92 6.52 4.01 -2.71
C HIS A 92 7.23 2.66 -2.53
N ILE A 93 7.74 2.09 -3.63
CA ILE A 93 8.48 0.83 -3.62
C ILE A 93 9.68 0.94 -4.56
N GLU A 94 10.84 0.57 -4.06
CA GLU A 94 12.08 0.43 -4.83
C GLU A 94 12.59 -1.00 -4.63
N LEU A 95 12.93 -1.67 -5.75
CA LEU A 95 13.47 -3.02 -5.76
C LEU A 95 14.89 -3.00 -6.33
N TYR A 96 15.79 -3.68 -5.67
CA TYR A 96 17.19 -3.79 -6.06
C TYR A 96 17.57 -5.27 -6.17
N GLY A 97 18.04 -5.70 -7.32
CA GLY A 97 18.41 -7.07 -7.59
C GLY A 97 19.60 -7.18 -8.52
N GLU A 98 20.10 -8.37 -8.71
CA GLU A 98 21.28 -8.66 -9.56
C GLU A 98 21.12 -8.20 -11.03
N LYS A 99 19.88 -8.23 -11.54
CA LYS A 99 19.57 -7.88 -12.94
C LYS A 99 19.19 -6.42 -13.15
N GLY A 100 19.21 -5.61 -12.09
CA GLY A 100 18.89 -4.19 -12.15
C GLY A 100 18.06 -3.68 -10.98
N SER A 101 17.63 -2.45 -11.12
CA SER A 101 16.80 -1.74 -10.13
C SER A 101 15.44 -1.39 -10.73
N MET A 102 14.41 -1.34 -9.91
CA MET A 102 13.06 -1.03 -10.34
C MET A 102 12.38 -0.08 -9.34
N ILE A 103 11.65 0.90 -9.86
CA ILE A 103 10.72 1.73 -9.09
C ILE A 103 9.31 1.31 -9.48
N VAL A 104 8.52 0.90 -8.48
CA VAL A 104 7.16 0.40 -8.66
C VAL A 104 6.18 1.48 -8.24
N PRO A 105 5.09 1.71 -9.00
CA PRO A 105 4.06 2.66 -8.62
C PRO A 105 3.35 2.23 -7.32
N ASP A 106 2.58 3.16 -6.76
CA ASP A 106 1.80 2.91 -5.54
C ASP A 106 0.80 1.77 -5.74
N PRO A 107 0.95 0.61 -5.06
CA PRO A 107 0.04 -0.53 -5.23
C PRO A 107 -1.40 -0.21 -4.80
N ASN A 108 -1.59 0.75 -3.91
CA ASN A 108 -2.92 1.23 -3.52
C ASN A 108 -3.64 1.97 -4.66
N MET A 109 -2.90 2.36 -5.71
CA MET A 109 -3.43 3.00 -6.91
C MET A 109 -3.43 2.09 -8.13
N PHE A 110 -3.08 0.82 -8.01
CA PHE A 110 -2.99 -0.21 -9.05
C PHE A 110 -1.90 0.08 -10.08
N GLY A 111 -2.22 0.77 -11.16
CA GLY A 111 -1.29 1.01 -12.25
C GLY A 111 -0.43 2.24 -12.08
N GLY A 112 0.39 2.49 -13.07
CA GLY A 112 1.28 3.64 -13.14
C GLY A 112 2.54 3.35 -13.96
N SER A 113 3.55 4.19 -13.80
CA SER A 113 4.86 4.01 -14.42
C SER A 113 5.73 3.07 -13.60
N VAL A 114 6.23 2.03 -14.21
CA VAL A 114 7.33 1.20 -13.69
C VAL A 114 8.62 1.70 -14.32
N LEU A 115 9.58 2.14 -13.52
CA LEU A 115 10.89 2.55 -14.01
C LEU A 115 11.90 1.42 -13.79
N ILE A 116 12.69 1.09 -14.80
CA ILE A 116 13.67 0.00 -14.75
C ILE A 116 15.03 0.51 -15.22
N SER A 117 16.08 0.23 -14.45
CA SER A 117 17.48 0.43 -14.84
C SER A 117 18.22 -0.92 -14.75
N LYS A 118 18.81 -1.36 -15.88
CA LYS A 118 19.45 -2.68 -16.01
C LYS A 118 20.97 -2.66 -15.89
N LYS A 119 21.59 -1.48 -15.90
CA LYS A 119 23.05 -1.32 -15.84
C LYS A 119 23.40 -0.13 -14.96
N LEU A 120 24.51 -0.24 -14.25
CA LEU A 120 25.05 0.85 -13.46
C LEU A 120 25.25 2.11 -14.35
N GLY A 121 24.72 3.24 -13.91
CA GLY A 121 24.80 4.51 -14.64
C GLY A 121 23.89 4.62 -15.87
N SER A 122 23.08 3.61 -16.19
CA SER A 122 22.15 3.71 -17.31
C SER A 122 20.91 4.55 -16.94
N SER A 123 20.30 5.15 -17.97
CA SER A 123 19.02 5.83 -17.82
C SER A 123 17.90 4.87 -17.42
N TRP A 124 16.95 5.38 -16.66
CA TRP A 124 15.73 4.65 -16.30
C TRP A 124 14.77 4.55 -17.50
N GLN A 125 14.35 3.34 -17.81
CA GLN A 125 13.35 3.06 -18.85
C GLN A 125 11.96 3.08 -18.21
N ASN A 126 11.03 3.82 -18.82
CA ASN A 126 9.65 3.94 -18.33
C ASN A 126 8.73 2.93 -19.05
N HIS A 127 8.08 2.08 -18.27
CA HIS A 127 7.12 1.10 -18.75
C HIS A 127 5.74 1.41 -18.16
N GLN A 128 4.80 1.77 -19.03
CA GLN A 128 3.42 2.06 -18.64
C GLN A 128 2.61 0.77 -18.48
N THR A 129 1.82 0.66 -17.40
CA THR A 129 1.03 -0.54 -17.09
C THR A 129 -0.40 -0.50 -17.65
N ASN A 130 -0.86 0.60 -18.21
CA ASN A 130 -2.25 0.85 -18.60
C ASN A 130 -2.84 -0.14 -19.62
N LYS A 131 -2.01 -0.88 -20.36
CA LYS A 131 -2.42 -1.96 -21.27
C LYS A 131 -2.52 -3.34 -20.60
N MET A 132 -2.07 -3.47 -19.36
CA MET A 132 -2.12 -4.70 -18.57
C MET A 132 -3.49 -4.86 -17.89
N SER A 133 -3.85 -6.08 -17.54
CA SER A 133 -5.03 -6.33 -16.69
C SER A 133 -4.88 -5.60 -15.36
N LEU A 134 -5.89 -4.83 -14.96
CA LEU A 134 -5.89 -3.96 -13.77
C LEU A 134 -4.73 -2.95 -13.73
N GLY A 135 -4.10 -2.66 -14.87
CA GLY A 135 -2.90 -1.83 -14.96
C GLY A 135 -3.15 -0.34 -15.15
N LYS A 136 -4.40 0.12 -15.20
CA LYS A 136 -4.74 1.56 -15.18
C LYS A 136 -4.65 2.10 -13.77
N ILE A 137 -4.41 3.40 -13.63
CA ILE A 137 -4.43 4.07 -12.33
C ILE A 137 -5.85 4.08 -11.78
N ASN A 138 -6.03 3.62 -10.55
CA ASN A 138 -7.34 3.65 -9.90
C ASN A 138 -7.70 5.08 -9.48
N ILE A 139 -8.91 5.53 -9.80
CA ILE A 139 -9.39 6.85 -9.40
C ILE A 139 -9.68 6.92 -7.91
N ARG A 140 -9.20 7.96 -7.24
CA ARG A 140 -9.34 8.15 -5.78
C ARG A 140 -10.75 8.58 -5.36
N THR A 141 -11.48 9.26 -6.23
CA THR A 141 -12.80 9.79 -5.91
C THR A 141 -13.88 8.75 -6.17
N GLN A 142 -14.98 8.83 -5.40
CA GLN A 142 -16.19 8.05 -5.68
C GLN A 142 -16.99 8.61 -6.88
N SER A 143 -16.41 9.57 -7.59
CA SER A 143 -17.04 10.14 -8.75
C SER A 143 -17.26 9.08 -9.83
N SER A 144 -18.30 9.31 -10.59
CA SER A 144 -18.83 8.46 -11.64
C SER A 144 -17.77 7.97 -12.63
N ARG A 145 -18.14 6.98 -13.43
CA ARG A 145 -17.40 6.52 -14.62
C ARG A 145 -16.90 7.63 -15.55
N ALA A 146 -17.47 8.85 -15.42
CA ALA A 146 -17.02 10.04 -16.16
C ALA A 146 -15.53 10.35 -16.00
N ASN A 147 -14.88 9.89 -14.94
CA ASN A 147 -13.44 10.09 -14.72
C ASN A 147 -12.58 8.93 -15.26
N GLU A 148 -13.18 7.90 -15.83
CA GLU A 148 -12.45 6.83 -16.50
C GLU A 148 -11.88 7.33 -17.84
N SER A 149 -10.67 6.92 -18.15
CA SER A 149 -9.94 7.29 -19.34
C SER A 149 -9.09 6.10 -19.84
N PRO A 150 -8.40 6.20 -20.97
CA PRO A 150 -7.44 5.17 -21.38
C PRO A 150 -6.41 4.80 -20.30
N THR A 151 -6.08 5.71 -19.39
CA THR A 151 -5.09 5.49 -18.32
C THR A 151 -5.68 5.33 -16.92
N ASN A 152 -6.95 5.67 -16.72
CA ASN A 152 -7.63 5.63 -15.42
C ASN A 152 -8.80 4.65 -15.43
N ALA A 153 -9.04 4.00 -14.31
CA ALA A 153 -10.17 3.09 -14.12
C ALA A 153 -10.72 3.14 -12.69
N ASN A 154 -11.90 2.59 -12.49
CA ASN A 154 -12.48 2.37 -11.17
C ASN A 154 -12.48 0.87 -10.85
N TYR A 155 -11.56 0.46 -9.98
CA TYR A 155 -11.40 -0.95 -9.58
C TYR A 155 -12.06 -1.30 -8.24
N ARG A 156 -12.88 -0.42 -7.67
CA ARG A 156 -13.41 -0.61 -6.30
C ARG A 156 -14.23 -1.88 -6.09
N GLY A 157 -14.88 -2.40 -7.10
CA GLY A 157 -15.68 -3.64 -7.02
C GLY A 157 -14.91 -4.92 -7.37
N VAL A 158 -13.67 -4.83 -7.83
CA VAL A 158 -12.93 -5.99 -8.39
C VAL A 158 -12.72 -7.08 -7.36
N GLY A 159 -12.34 -6.76 -6.13
CA GLY A 159 -12.12 -7.75 -5.07
C GLY A 159 -13.40 -8.50 -4.70
N LEU A 160 -14.53 -7.79 -4.61
CA LEU A 160 -15.83 -8.42 -4.35
C LEU A 160 -16.26 -9.32 -5.52
N SER A 161 -16.09 -8.86 -6.75
CA SER A 161 -16.41 -9.66 -7.95
C SER A 161 -15.54 -10.93 -8.00
N GLU A 162 -14.26 -10.84 -7.69
CA GLU A 162 -13.36 -11.99 -7.64
C GLU A 162 -13.78 -13.00 -6.56
N MET A 163 -14.14 -12.52 -5.38
CA MET A 163 -14.62 -13.36 -4.28
C MET A 163 -15.92 -14.10 -4.67
N ILE A 164 -16.92 -13.41 -5.24
CA ILE A 164 -18.17 -14.02 -5.70
C ILE A 164 -17.90 -15.10 -6.76
N ASN A 165 -17.07 -14.78 -7.75
CA ASN A 165 -16.71 -15.73 -8.80
C ASN A 165 -15.98 -16.96 -8.23
N SER A 166 -15.12 -16.79 -7.26
CA SER A 166 -14.42 -17.88 -6.59
C SER A 166 -15.38 -18.78 -5.81
N ILE A 167 -16.36 -18.21 -5.09
CA ILE A 167 -17.39 -18.95 -4.37
C ILE A 167 -18.23 -19.79 -5.36
N GLN A 168 -18.71 -19.17 -6.44
CA GLN A 168 -19.53 -19.85 -7.47
C GLN A 168 -18.78 -21.01 -8.13
N ASN A 169 -17.47 -20.88 -8.33
CA ASN A 169 -16.62 -21.90 -8.95
C ASN A 169 -15.94 -22.82 -7.93
N LYS A 170 -16.30 -22.75 -6.65
CA LYS A 170 -15.70 -23.55 -5.56
C LYS A 170 -14.17 -23.45 -5.49
N LYS A 171 -13.61 -22.26 -5.72
CA LYS A 171 -12.18 -21.97 -5.68
C LYS A 171 -11.86 -21.09 -4.49
N THR A 172 -10.64 -21.16 -3.99
CA THR A 172 -10.13 -20.22 -2.99
C THR A 172 -9.93 -18.86 -3.64
N HIS A 173 -10.53 -17.81 -3.07
CA HIS A 173 -10.31 -16.44 -3.54
C HIS A 173 -8.93 -15.92 -3.09
N ARG A 174 -8.39 -14.94 -3.82
CA ARG A 174 -7.01 -14.47 -3.61
C ARG A 174 -6.79 -13.84 -2.25
N CYS A 175 -7.68 -12.95 -1.83
CA CYS A 175 -7.60 -12.26 -0.54
C CYS A 175 -8.33 -13.06 0.55
N ASN A 176 -7.86 -14.28 0.82
CA ASN A 176 -8.47 -15.21 1.77
C ASN A 176 -7.96 -15.00 3.20
N GLY A 177 -8.57 -15.71 4.17
CA GLY A 177 -8.23 -15.61 5.58
C GLY A 177 -6.78 -15.99 5.91
N ASN A 178 -6.20 -16.96 5.20
CA ASN A 178 -4.80 -17.34 5.43
C ASN A 178 -3.84 -16.21 5.05
N LEU A 179 -4.07 -15.56 3.90
CA LEU A 179 -3.27 -14.39 3.50
C LEU A 179 -3.47 -13.24 4.49
N SER A 180 -4.71 -12.98 4.92
CA SER A 180 -5.00 -11.91 5.88
C SER A 180 -4.39 -12.16 7.26
N LEU A 181 -4.29 -13.42 7.68
CA LEU A 181 -3.63 -13.78 8.94
C LEU A 181 -2.10 -13.64 8.85
N HIS A 182 -1.52 -13.90 7.67
CA HIS A 182 -0.08 -13.79 7.44
C HIS A 182 0.38 -12.33 7.33
N VAL A 183 -0.43 -11.45 6.75
CA VAL A 183 -0.16 -10.02 6.59
C VAL A 183 -0.39 -9.24 7.90
#